data_c243cd8cb7531a80652de897fb61be4e
#
_entry.id   c243cd8cb7531a80652de897fb61be4e
#
_cell.length_a   1.000
_cell.length_b   1.000
_cell.length_c   1.000
_cell.angle_alpha   90.00
_cell.angle_beta   90.00
_cell.angle_gamma   90.00
#
_symmetry.space_group_name_H-M   'P 1'
#
loop_
_entity.id
_entity.type
_entity.pdbx_description
1 polymer ?
#
loop_
_entity_poly.entity_id
_entity_poly.type
_entity_poly.pdbx_seq_one_letter_code
_entity_poly.pdbx_strand_id
1 'polypeptide(L)'
;PAYFNHYMLINAARLCAVRAERLFACAHVVHPLRRSVMADLFDRHEQAFLHNISHRFRHLSQFSPQGLHTQACIESKAFQLGPQDDHLHITSGQGLGEPSEKTRALLTAEGLGRVKFLCVNDLPQLEALVTDARQLISDAIGMTSRL
;
A
#
# COMPACT_ATOMS: atom_id res chain seq x y z
N PRO A 1 -5.70 6.20 -16.20
CA PRO A 1 -6.73 5.17 -16.35
C PRO A 1 -7.02 4.53 -15.00
N ALA A 2 -8.29 4.28 -14.68
CA ALA A 2 -8.75 3.75 -13.38
C ALA A 2 -8.14 2.39 -12.98
N TYR A 3 -7.53 1.68 -13.93
CA TYR A 3 -6.99 0.34 -13.71
C TYR A 3 -5.46 0.24 -13.78
N PHE A 4 -4.75 1.37 -13.74
CA PHE A 4 -3.29 1.38 -13.91
C PHE A 4 -2.57 0.49 -12.89
N ASN A 5 -2.91 0.61 -11.61
CA ASN A 5 -2.30 -0.20 -10.55
C ASN A 5 -2.56 -1.70 -10.74
N HIS A 6 -3.69 -2.06 -11.33
CA HIS A 6 -4.03 -3.45 -11.62
C HIS A 6 -3.09 -4.04 -12.70
N TYR A 7 -2.81 -3.27 -13.76
CA TYR A 7 -1.84 -3.71 -14.78
C TYR A 7 -0.43 -3.88 -14.23
N MET A 8 0.02 -2.97 -13.36
CA MET A 8 1.32 -3.09 -12.71
C MET A 8 1.43 -4.37 -11.87
N LEU A 9 0.35 -4.76 -11.19
CA LEU A 9 0.30 -5.99 -10.41
C LEU A 9 0.30 -7.24 -11.31
N ILE A 10 -0.48 -7.22 -12.39
CA ILE A 10 -0.51 -8.32 -13.39
C ILE A 10 0.87 -8.52 -14.01
N ASN A 11 1.55 -7.44 -14.39
CA ASN A 11 2.88 -7.52 -14.99
C ASN A 11 3.91 -8.07 -13.99
N ALA A 12 3.82 -7.66 -12.71
CA ALA A 12 4.65 -8.23 -11.65
C ALA A 12 4.42 -9.75 -11.49
N ALA A 13 3.16 -10.18 -11.47
CA ALA A 13 2.80 -11.59 -11.34
C ALA A 13 3.28 -12.43 -12.54
N ARG A 14 3.22 -11.89 -13.77
CA ARG A 14 3.73 -12.54 -14.97
C ARG A 14 5.23 -12.81 -14.89
N LEU A 15 6.02 -11.88 -14.35
CA LEU A 15 7.46 -12.07 -14.15
C LEU A 15 7.77 -13.20 -13.15
N CYS A 16 6.90 -13.41 -12.18
CA CYS A 16 7.01 -14.51 -11.22
C CYS A 16 6.36 -15.83 -11.72
N ALA A 17 5.85 -15.87 -12.96
CA ALA A 17 5.06 -16.99 -13.48
C ALA A 17 3.82 -17.33 -12.63
N VAL A 18 3.32 -16.39 -11.86
CA VAL A 18 2.12 -16.55 -11.02
C VAL A 18 0.88 -16.53 -11.89
N ARG A 19 -0.04 -17.45 -11.63
CA ARG A 19 -1.32 -17.52 -12.34
C ARG A 19 -2.20 -16.32 -11.95
N ALA A 20 -2.96 -15.81 -12.91
CA ALA A 20 -3.84 -14.64 -12.73
C ALA A 20 -4.85 -14.79 -11.59
N GLU A 21 -5.25 -16.01 -11.25
CA GLU A 21 -6.18 -16.31 -10.15
C GLU A 21 -5.57 -16.11 -8.75
N ARG A 22 -4.25 -15.89 -8.67
CA ARG A 22 -3.49 -15.74 -7.42
C ARG A 22 -2.80 -14.39 -7.30
N LEU A 23 -3.42 -13.33 -7.77
CA LEU A 23 -2.88 -12.00 -7.62
C LEU A 23 -3.08 -11.49 -6.17
N PHE A 24 -1.98 -11.15 -5.52
CA PHE A 24 -2.00 -10.56 -4.20
C PHE A 24 -1.75 -9.06 -4.30
N ALA A 25 -2.73 -8.26 -3.91
CA ALA A 25 -2.56 -6.83 -3.77
C ALA A 25 -1.87 -6.52 -2.43
N CYS A 26 -0.91 -5.61 -2.47
CA CYS A 26 -0.29 -5.11 -1.24
C CYS A 26 -1.22 -4.08 -0.60
N ALA A 27 -1.45 -4.19 0.71
CA ALA A 27 -2.10 -3.14 1.47
C ALA A 27 -1.22 -1.86 1.50
N HIS A 28 -1.80 -0.71 1.80
CA HIS A 28 -1.06 0.54 1.97
C HIS A 28 -0.46 0.63 3.38
N VAL A 29 0.54 -0.19 3.62
CA VAL A 29 1.28 -0.29 4.89
C VAL A 29 2.78 -0.26 4.62
N VAL A 30 3.59 -0.28 5.66
CA VAL A 30 5.03 -0.45 5.53
C VAL A 30 5.32 -1.85 4.99
N HIS A 31 6.07 -1.93 3.88
CA HIS A 31 6.44 -3.19 3.24
C HIS A 31 7.91 -3.47 3.44
N PRO A 32 8.29 -4.49 4.22
CA PRO A 32 9.67 -4.92 4.28
C PRO A 32 10.08 -5.59 2.96
N LEU A 33 11.13 -5.08 2.33
CA LEU A 33 11.72 -5.69 1.14
C LEU A 33 13.00 -6.43 1.51
N ARG A 34 13.08 -7.71 1.19
CA ARG A 34 14.30 -8.51 1.38
C ARG A 34 15.27 -8.21 0.24
N ARG A 35 16.41 -7.60 0.57
CA ARG A 35 17.43 -7.23 -0.42
C ARG A 35 17.86 -8.41 -1.30
N SER A 36 18.07 -9.58 -0.71
CA SER A 36 18.48 -10.77 -1.47
C SER A 36 17.44 -11.20 -2.51
N VAL A 37 16.14 -11.13 -2.17
CA VAL A 37 15.07 -11.44 -3.10
C VAL A 37 15.02 -10.43 -4.23
N MET A 38 15.18 -9.13 -3.91
CA MET A 38 15.20 -8.09 -4.95
C MET A 38 16.41 -8.20 -5.86
N ALA A 39 17.59 -8.56 -5.34
CA ALA A 39 18.79 -8.78 -6.15
C ALA A 39 18.59 -9.96 -7.12
N ASP A 40 18.12 -11.09 -6.61
CA ASP A 40 17.83 -12.27 -7.43
C ASP A 40 16.75 -12.00 -8.52
N LEU A 41 15.71 -11.21 -8.18
CA LEU A 41 14.71 -10.78 -9.15
C LEU A 41 15.30 -9.86 -10.22
N PHE A 42 16.20 -8.95 -9.84
CA PHE A 42 16.89 -8.08 -10.78
C PHE A 42 17.77 -8.91 -11.73
N ASP A 43 18.59 -9.81 -11.19
CA ASP A 43 19.50 -10.65 -11.98
C ASP A 43 18.75 -11.52 -12.99
N ARG A 44 17.60 -12.05 -12.61
CA ARG A 44 16.75 -12.87 -13.51
C ARG A 44 15.96 -12.06 -14.53
N HIS A 45 15.65 -10.82 -14.24
CA HIS A 45 14.74 -9.99 -15.03
C HIS A 45 15.31 -8.60 -15.37
N GLU A 46 16.65 -8.49 -15.49
CA GLU A 46 17.35 -7.22 -15.69
C GLU A 46 16.70 -6.36 -16.78
N GLN A 47 16.45 -6.93 -17.96
CA GLN A 47 15.86 -6.21 -19.08
C GLN A 47 14.46 -5.67 -18.76
N ALA A 48 13.66 -6.38 -17.98
CA ALA A 48 12.35 -5.92 -17.54
C ALA A 48 12.48 -4.76 -16.56
N PHE A 49 13.47 -4.79 -15.65
CA PHE A 49 13.73 -3.67 -14.73
C PHE A 49 14.23 -2.44 -15.49
N LEU A 50 15.16 -2.60 -16.43
CA LEU A 50 15.65 -1.50 -17.27
C LEU A 50 14.51 -0.89 -18.09
N HIS A 51 13.66 -1.72 -18.70
CA HIS A 51 12.46 -1.24 -19.39
C HIS A 51 11.50 -0.53 -18.44
N ASN A 52 11.30 -1.07 -17.23
CA ASN A 52 10.41 -0.48 -16.23
C ASN A 52 10.77 0.96 -15.88
N ILE A 53 12.09 1.27 -15.74
CA ILE A 53 12.60 2.60 -15.38
C ILE A 53 12.82 3.51 -16.59
N SER A 54 12.75 3.01 -17.82
CA SER A 54 12.95 3.81 -19.05
C SER A 54 11.78 4.77 -19.34
N HIS A 55 10.62 4.52 -18.74
CA HIS A 55 9.44 5.35 -18.95
C HIS A 55 9.51 6.64 -18.12
N ARG A 56 9.37 7.79 -18.79
CA ARG A 56 9.29 9.10 -18.11
C ARG A 56 8.04 9.25 -17.24
N PHE A 57 6.93 8.64 -17.65
CA PHE A 57 5.65 8.66 -16.97
C PHE A 57 5.13 7.24 -16.78
N ARG A 58 4.04 7.09 -16.01
CA ARG A 58 3.36 5.81 -15.83
C ARG A 58 2.95 5.21 -17.17
N HIS A 59 3.32 3.96 -17.41
CA HIS A 59 3.01 3.21 -18.62
C HIS A 59 2.45 1.84 -18.29
N LEU A 60 1.54 1.34 -19.15
CA LEU A 60 0.83 0.06 -18.89
C LEU A 60 1.74 -1.17 -18.89
N SER A 61 2.93 -1.08 -19.50
CA SER A 61 3.93 -2.15 -19.47
C SER A 61 4.77 -2.20 -18.20
N GLN A 62 4.67 -1.19 -17.34
CA GLN A 62 5.41 -1.17 -16.09
C GLN A 62 4.86 -2.18 -15.09
N PHE A 63 5.70 -2.59 -14.15
CA PHE A 63 5.33 -3.38 -13.00
C PHE A 63 5.68 -2.66 -11.69
N SER A 64 5.04 -3.05 -10.60
CA SER A 64 5.40 -2.62 -9.25
C SER A 64 6.55 -3.48 -8.73
N PRO A 65 7.75 -2.94 -8.47
CA PRO A 65 8.85 -3.73 -7.86
C PRO A 65 8.46 -4.32 -6.51
N GLN A 66 7.69 -3.59 -5.72
CA GLN A 66 7.13 -4.07 -4.46
C GLN A 66 6.14 -5.21 -4.69
N GLY A 67 5.24 -5.08 -5.66
CA GLY A 67 4.31 -6.14 -6.05
C GLY A 67 5.06 -7.39 -6.55
N LEU A 68 6.12 -7.21 -7.35
CA LEU A 68 6.98 -8.29 -7.82
C LEU A 68 7.64 -9.03 -6.65
N HIS A 69 8.24 -8.30 -5.72
CA HIS A 69 8.84 -8.88 -4.51
C HIS A 69 7.81 -9.68 -3.69
N THR A 70 6.62 -9.11 -3.49
CA THR A 70 5.55 -9.79 -2.73
C THR A 70 5.13 -11.09 -3.40
N GLN A 71 4.88 -11.07 -4.74
CA GLN A 71 4.54 -12.28 -5.48
C GLN A 71 5.64 -13.35 -5.38
N ALA A 72 6.91 -12.97 -5.55
CA ALA A 72 8.04 -13.88 -5.44
C ALA A 72 8.16 -14.52 -4.06
N CYS A 73 7.97 -13.72 -3.00
CA CYS A 73 8.03 -14.21 -1.63
C CYS A 73 6.85 -15.13 -1.28
N ILE A 74 5.67 -14.89 -1.82
CA ILE A 74 4.50 -15.77 -1.63
C ILE A 74 4.73 -17.11 -2.36
N GLU A 75 5.16 -17.07 -3.60
CA GLU A 75 5.42 -18.29 -4.38
C GLU A 75 6.53 -19.15 -3.76
N SER A 76 7.58 -18.52 -3.24
CA SER A 76 8.66 -19.22 -2.53
C SER A 76 8.32 -19.60 -1.10
N LYS A 77 7.11 -19.31 -0.61
CA LYS A 77 6.67 -19.50 0.78
C LYS A 77 7.57 -18.78 1.80
N ALA A 78 8.22 -17.70 1.38
CA ALA A 78 9.09 -16.89 2.22
C ALA A 78 8.31 -15.83 3.03
N PHE A 79 6.99 -15.77 2.86
CA PHE A 79 6.06 -14.91 3.58
C PHE A 79 5.10 -15.71 4.43
N GLN A 80 4.79 -15.16 5.59
CA GLN A 80 3.62 -15.52 6.37
C GLN A 80 2.56 -14.42 6.16
N LEU A 81 1.36 -14.81 5.74
CA LEU A 81 0.24 -13.89 5.61
C LEU A 81 -0.26 -13.54 7.01
N GLY A 82 -0.39 -12.25 7.27
CA GLY A 82 -0.95 -11.73 8.52
C GLY A 82 -2.46 -11.47 8.44
N PRO A 83 -3.07 -11.03 9.55
CA PRO A 83 -4.46 -10.62 9.58
C PRO A 83 -4.68 -9.39 8.67
N GLN A 84 -5.89 -9.27 8.11
CA GLN A 84 -6.26 -8.16 7.21
C GLN A 84 -6.71 -6.90 7.95
N ASP A 85 -6.97 -7.00 9.24
CA ASP A 85 -7.57 -5.97 10.09
C ASP A 85 -6.52 -5.19 10.94
N ASP A 86 -5.24 -5.41 10.69
CA ASP A 86 -4.15 -4.75 11.42
C ASP A 86 -3.74 -3.39 10.83
N HIS A 87 -4.47 -2.89 9.85
CA HIS A 87 -4.18 -1.60 9.22
C HIS A 87 -5.46 -0.84 8.86
N LEU A 88 -5.34 0.48 8.82
CA LEU A 88 -6.36 1.39 8.34
C LEU A 88 -5.79 2.20 7.18
N HIS A 89 -6.49 2.18 6.04
CA HIS A 89 -6.15 2.98 4.88
C HIS A 89 -7.30 3.92 4.55
N ILE A 90 -7.05 5.22 4.66
CA ILE A 90 -8.01 6.28 4.35
C ILE A 90 -7.61 6.91 3.02
N THR A 91 -8.49 6.78 2.03
CA THR A 91 -8.32 7.40 0.71
C THR A 91 -9.39 8.44 0.47
N SER A 92 -9.04 9.51 -0.23
CA SER A 92 -9.96 10.56 -0.67
C SER A 92 -11.11 10.04 -1.55
N GLY A 93 -10.91 8.92 -2.25
CA GLY A 93 -11.92 8.34 -3.15
C GLY A 93 -12.91 7.40 -2.48
N GLN A 94 -12.54 6.78 -1.36
CA GLN A 94 -13.37 5.80 -0.64
C GLN A 94 -14.04 6.39 0.60
N GLY A 95 -13.46 7.45 1.18
CA GLY A 95 -14.01 8.11 2.37
C GLY A 95 -15.14 9.10 2.09
N LEU A 96 -15.35 9.49 0.82
CA LEU A 96 -16.36 10.48 0.46
C LEU A 96 -17.82 9.97 0.56
N GLY A 97 -18.03 8.68 0.73
CA GLY A 97 -19.35 8.08 0.97
C GLY A 97 -19.63 7.67 2.41
N GLU A 98 -18.61 7.70 3.28
CA GLU A 98 -18.79 7.37 4.69
C GLU A 98 -19.11 8.65 5.48
N PRO A 99 -20.04 8.59 6.45
CA PRO A 99 -20.30 9.72 7.35
C PRO A 99 -19.01 10.18 8.03
N SER A 100 -18.80 11.50 8.09
CA SER A 100 -17.62 12.09 8.74
C SER A 100 -17.44 11.61 10.19
N GLU A 101 -18.55 11.33 10.88
CA GLU A 101 -18.58 10.76 12.24
C GLU A 101 -17.96 9.36 12.31
N LYS A 102 -18.23 8.50 11.31
CA LYS A 102 -17.65 7.15 11.23
C LYS A 102 -16.13 7.23 10.99
N THR A 103 -15.72 8.09 10.06
CA THR A 103 -14.30 8.34 9.80
C THR A 103 -13.61 8.92 11.04
N ARG A 104 -14.27 9.87 11.72
CA ARG A 104 -13.79 10.44 12.96
C ARG A 104 -13.62 9.37 14.06
N ALA A 105 -14.60 8.48 14.23
CA ALA A 105 -14.52 7.39 15.21
C ALA A 105 -13.34 6.45 14.96
N LEU A 106 -12.99 6.19 13.70
CA LEU A 106 -11.80 5.39 13.33
C LEU A 106 -10.48 6.08 13.69
N LEU A 107 -10.45 7.41 13.72
CA LEU A 107 -9.26 8.20 14.06
C LEU A 107 -9.08 8.42 15.56
N THR A 108 -10.01 7.98 16.40
CA THR A 108 -9.85 8.05 17.84
C THR A 108 -8.76 7.10 18.34
N ALA A 109 -8.21 7.36 19.53
CA ALA A 109 -7.21 6.48 20.15
C ALA A 109 -7.71 5.03 20.28
N GLU A 110 -9.02 4.82 20.54
CA GLU A 110 -9.62 3.48 20.56
C GLU A 110 -9.66 2.83 19.17
N GLY A 111 -10.05 3.57 18.14
CA GLY A 111 -10.08 3.08 16.76
C GLY A 111 -8.67 2.76 16.24
N LEU A 112 -7.72 3.66 16.45
CA LEU A 112 -6.32 3.50 16.02
C LEU A 112 -5.53 2.52 16.89
N GLY A 113 -5.90 2.31 18.15
CA GLY A 113 -5.26 1.33 19.04
C GLY A 113 -5.43 -0.12 18.60
N ARG A 114 -6.32 -0.38 17.64
CA ARG A 114 -6.55 -1.72 17.07
C ARG A 114 -5.69 -2.02 15.84
N VAL A 115 -5.07 -1.00 15.25
CA VAL A 115 -4.29 -1.13 14.03
C VAL A 115 -2.82 -0.85 14.27
N LYS A 116 -1.94 -1.54 13.54
CA LYS A 116 -0.49 -1.31 13.58
C LYS A 116 -0.05 -0.21 12.63
N PHE A 117 -0.81 -0.01 11.56
CA PHE A 117 -0.46 0.90 10.50
C PHE A 117 -1.66 1.76 10.11
N LEU A 118 -1.42 3.07 10.02
CA LEU A 118 -2.35 4.04 9.45
C LEU A 118 -1.72 4.64 8.19
N CYS A 119 -2.43 4.57 7.08
CA CYS A 119 -2.09 5.26 5.84
C CYS A 119 -3.19 6.25 5.49
N VAL A 120 -2.82 7.53 5.33
CA VAL A 120 -3.72 8.59 4.87
C VAL A 120 -3.16 9.14 3.57
N ASN A 121 -3.87 8.96 2.47
CA ASN A 121 -3.40 9.39 1.15
C ASN A 121 -3.50 10.90 0.93
N ASP A 122 -4.52 11.53 1.49
CA ASP A 122 -4.82 12.94 1.26
C ASP A 122 -5.30 13.59 2.56
N LEU A 123 -4.34 13.99 3.37
CA LEU A 123 -4.63 14.60 4.66
C LEU A 123 -5.43 15.90 4.55
N PRO A 124 -5.16 16.82 3.59
CA PRO A 124 -5.99 18.02 3.41
C PRO A 124 -7.46 17.71 3.11
N GLN A 125 -7.76 16.70 2.30
CA GLN A 125 -9.14 16.30 2.06
C GLN A 125 -9.77 15.64 3.29
N LEU A 126 -9.00 14.86 4.04
CA LEU A 126 -9.49 14.30 5.30
C LEU A 126 -9.83 15.41 6.30
N GLU A 127 -9.00 16.44 6.41
CA GLU A 127 -9.23 17.60 7.28
C GLU A 127 -10.46 18.42 6.85
N ALA A 128 -10.78 18.45 5.55
CA ALA A 128 -12.02 19.06 5.07
C ALA A 128 -13.29 18.30 5.50
N LEU A 129 -13.19 16.99 5.73
CA LEU A 129 -14.28 16.14 6.18
C LEU A 129 -14.36 16.04 7.71
N VAL A 130 -13.19 15.98 8.35
CA VAL A 130 -13.01 15.84 9.80
C VAL A 130 -12.02 16.91 10.23
N THR A 131 -12.52 18.05 10.64
CA THR A 131 -11.72 19.28 10.89
C THR A 131 -10.61 19.11 11.91
N ASP A 132 -10.73 18.18 12.83
CA ASP A 132 -9.75 17.85 13.86
C ASP A 132 -8.96 16.56 13.56
N ALA A 133 -8.99 16.06 12.32
CA ALA A 133 -8.33 14.80 11.92
C ALA A 133 -6.85 14.77 12.29
N ARG A 134 -6.11 15.86 12.02
CA ARG A 134 -4.68 15.96 12.37
C ARG A 134 -4.43 15.83 13.85
N GLN A 135 -5.25 16.48 14.67
CA GLN A 135 -5.15 16.41 16.12
C GLN A 135 -5.43 15.01 16.62
N LEU A 136 -6.51 14.38 16.16
CA LEU A 136 -6.88 13.01 16.52
C LEU A 136 -5.75 12.01 16.17
N ILE A 137 -5.14 12.15 14.99
CA ILE A 137 -4.01 11.32 14.58
C ILE A 137 -2.81 11.56 15.50
N SER A 138 -2.46 12.83 15.76
CA SER A 138 -1.34 13.20 16.62
C SER A 138 -1.49 12.66 18.04
N ASP A 139 -2.68 12.75 18.59
CA ASP A 139 -2.99 12.25 19.92
C ASP A 139 -2.87 10.72 19.99
N ALA A 140 -3.38 10.03 18.96
CA ALA A 140 -3.37 8.58 18.90
C ALA A 140 -1.96 7.98 18.76
N ILE A 141 -1.04 8.68 18.08
CA ILE A 141 0.37 8.24 17.94
C ILE A 141 1.29 8.82 19.05
N GLY A 142 0.71 9.50 20.05
CA GLY A 142 1.46 10.06 21.15
C GLY A 142 2.36 11.26 20.77
N MET A 143 2.14 11.86 19.60
CA MET A 143 2.76 13.13 19.22
C MET A 143 1.97 14.27 19.88
N THR A 144 2.16 14.48 21.18
CA THR A 144 1.72 15.72 21.79
C THR A 144 2.44 16.87 21.10
N SER A 145 1.68 17.78 20.50
CA SER A 145 2.21 19.01 19.92
C SER A 145 2.98 19.78 21.02
N ARG A 146 4.30 19.64 21.00
CA ARG A 146 5.17 20.62 21.62
C ARG A 146 5.26 21.81 20.66
N LEU A 147 4.28 22.66 20.66
CA LEU A 147 4.34 24.02 20.18
C LEU A 147 4.43 24.96 21.35
#